data_f6f0e7df4d193627d64163cc09c7e904
#
_entry.id   f6f0e7df4d193627d64163cc09c7e904
#
_cell.length_a   1.000
_cell.length_b   1.000
_cell.length_c   1.000
_cell.angle_alpha   90.00
_cell.angle_beta   90.00
_cell.angle_gamma   90.00
#
_symmetry.space_group_name_H-M   'P 1'
#
loop_
_entity.id
_entity.type
_entity.pdbx_description
1 polymer ?
#
loop_
_entity_poly.entity_id
_entity_poly.type
_entity_poly.pdbx_seq_one_letter_code
_entity_poly.pdbx_strand_id
1 'polypeptide(L)'
;LIVLSVVFGYIGFGDTVFYLMVFQTIGLMKEETLAAVPLFIFMGHVLEQAGLMERLFKSFQLILAPLRGSLYLGVLLTATLFATATGIIGASVTVMGLMAAPTMMKAGYDPKMSAGAIAAGGTLGILIPPSVMLVVMGPVVGVSIIKLFAAAIIPGLILAGLYVSYCMVRSHLDPKLGPPLPREMWATSVGQIVKEF
;
A
#
# COMPACT_ATOMS: atom_id res chain seq x y z
N LEU A 1 -13.59 -13.78 -15.85
CA LEU A 1 -14.30 -14.13 -14.60
C LEU A 1 -15.81 -14.00 -14.75
N ILE A 2 -16.37 -12.84 -15.16
CA ILE A 2 -17.83 -12.63 -15.27
C ILE A 2 -18.47 -13.68 -16.19
N VAL A 3 -17.93 -13.90 -17.39
CA VAL A 3 -18.46 -14.91 -18.34
C VAL A 3 -18.42 -16.31 -17.74
N LEU A 4 -17.31 -16.69 -17.09
CA LEU A 4 -17.20 -18.00 -16.42
C LEU A 4 -18.22 -18.15 -15.29
N SER A 5 -18.41 -17.10 -14.47
CA SER A 5 -19.41 -17.11 -13.39
C SER A 5 -20.82 -17.29 -13.91
N VAL A 6 -21.15 -16.65 -15.06
CA VAL A 6 -22.46 -16.80 -15.70
C VAL A 6 -22.63 -18.23 -16.23
N VAL A 7 -21.62 -18.78 -16.92
CA VAL A 7 -21.68 -20.13 -17.48
C VAL A 7 -21.84 -21.18 -16.38
N PHE A 8 -21.00 -21.13 -15.35
CA PHE A 8 -21.11 -22.07 -14.22
C PHE A 8 -22.39 -21.89 -13.42
N GLY A 9 -22.82 -20.61 -13.23
CA GLY A 9 -24.08 -20.31 -12.60
C GLY A 9 -25.28 -20.85 -13.38
N TYR A 10 -25.27 -20.74 -14.71
CA TYR A 10 -26.31 -21.29 -15.57
C TYR A 10 -26.37 -22.83 -15.51
N ILE A 11 -25.21 -23.50 -15.48
CA ILE A 11 -25.14 -24.95 -15.34
C ILE A 11 -25.71 -25.41 -13.99
N GLY A 12 -25.49 -24.64 -12.89
CA GLY A 12 -25.95 -25.02 -11.55
C GLY A 12 -27.37 -24.60 -11.21
N PHE A 13 -27.81 -23.44 -11.69
CA PHE A 13 -29.08 -22.79 -11.29
C PHE A 13 -30.04 -22.55 -12.46
N GLY A 14 -29.65 -22.90 -13.69
CA GLY A 14 -30.45 -22.66 -14.89
C GLY A 14 -30.77 -21.16 -15.08
N ASP A 15 -31.98 -20.85 -15.61
CA ASP A 15 -32.40 -19.49 -15.90
C ASP A 15 -32.49 -18.59 -14.67
N THR A 16 -32.58 -19.16 -13.47
CA THR A 16 -32.63 -18.43 -12.20
C THR A 16 -31.37 -17.59 -11.97
N VAL A 17 -30.24 -17.93 -12.59
CA VAL A 17 -29.00 -17.18 -12.48
C VAL A 17 -29.14 -15.74 -12.99
N PHE A 18 -29.89 -15.53 -14.07
CA PHE A 18 -30.09 -14.20 -14.63
C PHE A 18 -30.93 -13.31 -13.70
N TYR A 19 -31.95 -13.88 -13.08
CA TYR A 19 -32.73 -13.18 -12.06
C TYR A 19 -31.86 -12.81 -10.85
N LEU A 20 -31.06 -13.74 -10.35
CA LEU A 20 -30.14 -13.50 -9.23
C LEU A 20 -29.10 -12.44 -9.57
N MET A 21 -28.54 -12.45 -10.80
CA MET A 21 -27.60 -11.41 -11.24
C MET A 21 -28.22 -10.02 -11.22
N VAL A 22 -29.43 -9.85 -11.78
CA VAL A 22 -30.13 -8.57 -11.78
C VAL A 22 -30.43 -8.13 -10.36
N PHE A 23 -30.96 -9.03 -9.53
CA PHE A 23 -31.31 -8.73 -8.14
C PHE A 23 -30.09 -8.30 -7.32
N GLN A 24 -28.96 -9.03 -7.42
CA GLN A 24 -27.72 -8.71 -6.72
C GLN A 24 -27.11 -7.41 -7.24
N THR A 25 -27.15 -7.17 -8.55
CA THR A 25 -26.63 -5.93 -9.14
C THR A 25 -27.41 -4.72 -8.64
N ILE A 26 -28.76 -4.80 -8.63
CA ILE A 26 -29.61 -3.72 -8.10
C ILE A 26 -29.38 -3.55 -6.60
N GLY A 27 -29.19 -4.64 -5.85
CA GLY A 27 -28.86 -4.60 -4.44
C GLY A 27 -27.59 -3.82 -4.17
N LEU A 28 -26.50 -4.14 -4.90
CA LEU A 28 -25.23 -3.42 -4.80
C LEU A 28 -25.33 -1.95 -5.22
N MET A 29 -26.10 -1.62 -6.26
CA MET A 29 -26.29 -0.24 -6.72
C MET A 29 -27.04 0.63 -5.70
N LYS A 30 -27.81 0.05 -4.79
CA LYS A 30 -28.52 0.74 -3.71
C LYS A 30 -27.65 0.93 -2.45
N GLU A 31 -26.47 0.33 -2.40
CA GLU A 31 -25.58 0.46 -1.25
C GLU A 31 -24.93 1.85 -1.21
N GLU A 32 -25.39 2.67 -0.27
CA GLU A 32 -24.89 4.05 -0.08
C GLU A 32 -23.38 4.08 0.25
N THR A 33 -22.89 3.05 0.94
CA THR A 33 -21.48 2.95 1.34
C THR A 33 -20.53 2.83 0.15
N LEU A 34 -20.99 2.33 -1.00
CA LEU A 34 -20.16 2.25 -2.22
C LEU A 34 -19.89 3.63 -2.84
N ALA A 35 -20.68 4.65 -2.51
CA ALA A 35 -20.41 6.03 -2.92
C ALA A 35 -19.09 6.57 -2.31
N ALA A 36 -18.62 5.98 -1.22
CA ALA A 36 -17.31 6.32 -0.65
C ALA A 36 -16.13 5.94 -1.56
N VAL A 37 -16.26 4.92 -2.43
CA VAL A 37 -15.17 4.44 -3.29
C VAL A 37 -14.62 5.53 -4.22
N PRO A 38 -15.45 6.21 -5.04
CA PRO A 38 -14.94 7.31 -5.88
C PRO A 38 -14.35 8.46 -5.07
N LEU A 39 -14.88 8.74 -3.88
CA LEU A 39 -14.33 9.78 -3.01
C LEU A 39 -12.95 9.40 -2.47
N PHE A 40 -12.72 8.14 -2.08
CA PHE A 40 -11.41 7.64 -1.69
C PHE A 40 -10.40 7.70 -2.85
N ILE A 41 -10.82 7.33 -4.07
CA ILE A 41 -9.98 7.42 -5.27
C ILE A 41 -9.59 8.87 -5.52
N PHE A 42 -10.55 9.79 -5.44
CA PHE A 42 -10.30 11.22 -5.60
C PHE A 42 -9.33 11.76 -4.55
N MET A 43 -9.57 11.42 -3.26
CA MET A 43 -8.68 11.80 -2.16
C MET A 43 -7.26 11.26 -2.37
N GLY A 44 -7.13 9.99 -2.75
CA GLY A 44 -5.83 9.37 -3.03
C GLY A 44 -5.08 10.10 -4.14
N HIS A 45 -5.76 10.47 -5.20
CA HIS A 45 -5.16 11.20 -6.33
C HIS A 45 -4.73 12.63 -5.95
N VAL A 46 -5.53 13.33 -5.14
CA VAL A 46 -5.16 14.65 -4.60
C VAL A 46 -3.90 14.56 -3.74
N LEU A 47 -3.82 13.56 -2.85
CA LEU A 47 -2.64 13.34 -2.00
C LEU A 47 -1.39 12.99 -2.81
N GLU A 48 -1.56 12.20 -3.89
CA GLU A 48 -0.49 11.87 -4.82
C GLU A 48 0.04 13.13 -5.53
N GLN A 49 -0.83 13.97 -6.06
CA GLN A 49 -0.45 15.20 -6.73
C GLN A 49 0.14 16.26 -5.79
N ALA A 50 -0.22 16.25 -4.52
CA ALA A 50 0.36 17.11 -3.51
C ALA A 50 1.84 16.79 -3.20
N GLY A 51 2.40 15.70 -3.75
CA GLY A 51 3.79 15.30 -3.54
C GLY A 51 4.10 14.84 -2.10
N LEU A 52 3.07 14.50 -1.33
CA LEU A 52 3.22 14.10 0.08
C LEU A 52 4.10 12.86 0.23
N MET A 53 3.95 11.88 -0.67
CA MET A 53 4.76 10.66 -0.66
C MET A 53 6.25 10.96 -0.82
N GLU A 54 6.61 11.88 -1.70
CA GLU A 54 7.99 12.28 -1.94
C GLU A 54 8.61 12.92 -0.70
N ARG A 55 7.89 13.83 -0.06
CA ARG A 55 8.35 14.49 1.17
C ARG A 55 8.53 13.49 2.30
N LEU A 56 7.57 12.60 2.51
CA LEU A 56 7.65 11.54 3.52
C LEU A 56 8.85 10.63 3.28
N PHE A 57 9.07 10.18 2.04
CA PHE A 57 10.20 9.33 1.70
C PHE A 57 11.55 10.03 1.97
N LYS A 58 11.70 11.29 1.55
CA LYS A 58 12.91 12.08 1.82
C LYS A 58 13.14 12.26 3.32
N SER A 59 12.10 12.55 4.09
CA SER A 59 12.19 12.71 5.54
C SER A 59 12.65 11.42 6.22
N PHE A 60 12.04 10.28 5.88
CA PHE A 60 12.48 8.98 6.40
C PHE A 60 13.89 8.61 5.95
N GLN A 61 14.25 8.91 4.71
CA GLN A 61 15.60 8.69 4.21
C GLN A 61 16.64 9.44 5.06
N LEU A 62 16.39 10.71 5.40
CA LEU A 62 17.27 11.52 6.23
C LEU A 62 17.37 11.01 7.66
N ILE A 63 16.24 10.65 8.29
CA ILE A 63 16.17 10.17 9.66
C ILE A 63 16.86 8.81 9.82
N LEU A 64 16.64 7.91 8.87
CA LEU A 64 17.09 6.53 8.94
C LEU A 64 18.45 6.31 8.26
N ALA A 65 19.03 7.33 7.66
CA ALA A 65 20.28 7.27 6.90
C ALA A 65 21.44 6.50 7.57
N PRO A 66 21.64 6.56 8.90
CA PRO A 66 22.72 5.84 9.58
C PRO A 66 22.52 4.32 9.62
N LEU A 67 21.30 3.84 9.41
CA LEU A 67 20.96 2.43 9.53
C LEU A 67 21.28 1.66 8.23
N ARG A 68 21.77 0.43 8.36
CA ARG A 68 21.89 -0.50 7.24
C ARG A 68 20.47 -0.89 6.78
N GLY A 69 20.22 -0.86 5.46
CA GLY A 69 18.89 -1.11 4.93
C GLY A 69 17.91 0.05 5.13
N SER A 70 18.40 1.25 5.43
CA SER A 70 17.59 2.46 5.70
C SER A 70 16.59 2.78 4.60
N LEU A 71 16.97 2.58 3.32
CA LEU A 71 16.06 2.85 2.21
C LEU A 71 14.89 1.84 2.14
N TYR A 72 15.10 0.58 2.53
CA TYR A 72 13.99 -0.37 2.66
C TYR A 72 13.00 0.07 3.75
N LEU A 73 13.51 0.51 4.90
CA LEU A 73 12.68 1.09 5.96
C LEU A 73 11.94 2.32 5.46
N GLY A 74 12.65 3.25 4.83
CA GLY A 74 12.06 4.47 4.28
C GLY A 74 10.92 4.17 3.30
N VAL A 75 11.13 3.22 2.38
CA VAL A 75 10.11 2.76 1.41
C VAL A 75 8.92 2.14 2.13
N LEU A 76 9.16 1.17 3.03
CA LEU A 76 8.08 0.46 3.71
C LEU A 76 7.26 1.38 4.62
N LEU A 77 7.90 2.26 5.39
CA LEU A 77 7.21 3.22 6.25
C LEU A 77 6.41 4.25 5.44
N THR A 78 7.04 4.83 4.40
CA THR A 78 6.34 5.80 3.52
C THR A 78 5.17 5.13 2.82
N ALA A 79 5.39 3.95 2.23
CA ALA A 79 4.33 3.22 1.54
C ALA A 79 3.20 2.82 2.50
N THR A 80 3.51 2.40 3.73
CA THR A 80 2.50 2.07 4.74
C THR A 80 1.65 3.29 5.08
N LEU A 81 2.27 4.43 5.39
CA LEU A 81 1.55 5.66 5.73
C LEU A 81 0.72 6.17 4.55
N PHE A 82 1.29 6.16 3.34
CA PHE A 82 0.57 6.61 2.15
C PHE A 82 -0.56 5.65 1.77
N ALA A 83 -0.31 4.36 1.91
CA ALA A 83 -1.29 3.31 1.68
C ALA A 83 -2.51 3.44 2.60
N THR A 84 -2.29 3.77 3.88
CA THR A 84 -3.39 4.04 4.82
C THR A 84 -4.20 5.27 4.43
N ALA A 85 -3.58 6.26 3.79
CA ALA A 85 -4.28 7.46 3.37
C ALA A 85 -5.08 7.27 2.07
N THR A 86 -4.57 6.47 1.11
CA THR A 86 -5.15 6.34 -0.23
C THR A 86 -5.97 5.07 -0.44
N GLY A 87 -5.62 3.98 0.23
CA GLY A 87 -6.25 2.67 0.04
C GLY A 87 -6.08 2.07 -1.36
N ILE A 88 -5.17 2.61 -2.20
CA ILE A 88 -4.98 2.23 -3.61
C ILE A 88 -3.57 1.70 -3.82
N ILE A 89 -3.44 0.42 -4.27
CA ILE A 89 -2.15 -0.22 -4.49
C ILE A 89 -1.40 0.36 -5.67
N GLY A 90 -2.09 0.43 -6.82
CA GLY A 90 -1.44 0.75 -8.09
C GLY A 90 -0.70 2.08 -8.06
N ALA A 91 -1.34 3.13 -7.56
CA ALA A 91 -0.74 4.44 -7.39
C ALA A 91 0.48 4.36 -6.45
N SER A 92 0.31 3.75 -5.27
CA SER A 92 1.38 3.65 -4.27
C SER A 92 2.61 2.93 -4.78
N VAL A 93 2.45 1.77 -5.45
CA VAL A 93 3.57 1.00 -6.03
C VAL A 93 4.24 1.78 -7.15
N THR A 94 3.46 2.40 -8.04
CA THR A 94 4.01 3.13 -9.19
C THR A 94 4.81 4.35 -8.74
N VAL A 95 4.23 5.18 -7.88
CA VAL A 95 4.91 6.41 -7.39
C VAL A 95 6.15 6.03 -6.60
N MET A 96 6.06 5.05 -5.67
CA MET A 96 7.24 4.56 -4.95
C MET A 96 8.28 3.95 -5.89
N GLY A 97 7.88 3.23 -6.92
CA GLY A 97 8.77 2.69 -7.93
C GLY A 97 9.56 3.79 -8.65
N LEU A 98 8.87 4.83 -9.10
CA LEU A 98 9.49 5.95 -9.81
C LEU A 98 10.45 6.77 -8.93
N MET A 99 10.15 6.92 -7.65
CA MET A 99 10.93 7.76 -6.74
C MET A 99 12.03 6.98 -6.01
N ALA A 100 11.68 5.85 -5.40
CA ALA A 100 12.59 5.12 -4.54
C ALA A 100 13.56 4.24 -5.32
N ALA A 101 13.12 3.59 -6.42
CA ALA A 101 13.99 2.67 -7.15
C ALA A 101 15.27 3.33 -7.70
N PRO A 102 15.22 4.52 -8.35
CA PRO A 102 16.44 5.19 -8.79
C PRO A 102 17.40 5.53 -7.64
N THR A 103 16.86 5.95 -6.51
CA THR A 103 17.63 6.29 -5.31
C THR A 103 18.29 5.05 -4.72
N MET A 104 17.56 3.93 -4.63
CA MET A 104 18.07 2.65 -4.13
C MET A 104 19.15 2.08 -5.05
N MET A 105 18.97 2.16 -6.37
CA MET A 105 19.98 1.70 -7.35
C MET A 105 21.27 2.54 -7.26
N LYS A 106 21.16 3.87 -7.16
CA LYS A 106 22.33 4.75 -6.99
C LYS A 106 23.06 4.50 -5.68
N ALA A 107 22.35 4.12 -4.62
CA ALA A 107 22.93 3.77 -3.33
C ALA A 107 23.52 2.33 -3.28
N GLY A 108 23.44 1.56 -4.38
CA GLY A 108 24.00 0.22 -4.46
C GLY A 108 23.15 -0.86 -3.79
N TYR A 109 21.86 -0.63 -3.59
CA TYR A 109 20.92 -1.61 -3.06
C TYR A 109 20.62 -2.71 -4.09
N ASP A 110 20.34 -3.93 -3.61
CA ASP A 110 19.98 -5.05 -4.48
C ASP A 110 18.69 -4.78 -5.24
N PRO A 111 18.68 -4.92 -6.59
CA PRO A 111 17.49 -4.60 -7.40
C PRO A 111 16.28 -5.48 -7.09
N LYS A 112 16.48 -6.78 -6.81
CA LYS A 112 15.40 -7.73 -6.56
C LYS A 112 14.72 -7.43 -5.23
N MET A 113 15.54 -7.20 -4.21
CA MET A 113 15.03 -6.89 -2.88
C MET A 113 14.36 -5.50 -2.85
N SER A 114 14.90 -4.53 -3.61
CA SER A 114 14.31 -3.20 -3.76
C SER A 114 12.94 -3.26 -4.43
N ALA A 115 12.81 -3.97 -5.55
CA ALA A 115 11.53 -4.18 -6.21
C ALA A 115 10.52 -4.90 -5.30
N GLY A 116 10.99 -5.91 -4.55
CA GLY A 116 10.17 -6.61 -3.58
C GLY A 116 9.66 -5.71 -2.45
N ALA A 117 10.52 -4.87 -1.89
CA ALA A 117 10.16 -3.93 -0.82
C ALA A 117 9.14 -2.88 -1.29
N ILE A 118 9.32 -2.33 -2.51
CA ILE A 118 8.39 -1.37 -3.11
C ILE A 118 7.02 -2.01 -3.35
N ALA A 119 7.00 -3.19 -3.96
CA ALA A 119 5.77 -3.92 -4.23
C ALA A 119 5.05 -4.31 -2.91
N ALA A 120 5.78 -4.86 -1.95
CA ALA A 120 5.25 -5.25 -0.64
C ALA A 120 4.68 -4.05 0.13
N GLY A 121 5.41 -2.93 0.17
CA GLY A 121 4.95 -1.69 0.82
C GLY A 121 3.63 -1.18 0.22
N GLY A 122 3.53 -1.14 -1.11
CA GLY A 122 2.32 -0.68 -1.78
C GLY A 122 1.10 -1.59 -1.54
N THR A 123 1.30 -2.90 -1.35
CA THR A 123 0.18 -3.83 -1.08
C THR A 123 -0.46 -3.65 0.29
N LEU A 124 0.22 -3.01 1.25
CA LEU A 124 -0.34 -2.73 2.58
C LEU A 124 -1.58 -1.83 2.53
N GLY A 125 -1.74 -1.02 1.46
CA GLY A 125 -2.90 -0.16 1.26
C GLY A 125 -4.25 -0.89 1.14
N ILE A 126 -4.25 -2.17 0.78
CA ILE A 126 -5.49 -2.95 0.81
C ILE A 126 -5.86 -3.36 2.24
N LEU A 127 -4.87 -3.65 3.05
CA LEU A 127 -5.07 -4.29 4.35
C LEU A 127 -5.22 -3.28 5.48
N ILE A 128 -4.47 -2.17 5.43
CA ILE A 128 -4.49 -1.16 6.49
C ILE A 128 -5.58 -0.13 6.19
N PRO A 129 -6.57 0.07 7.10
CA PRO A 129 -7.65 1.04 6.91
C PRO A 129 -7.15 2.51 6.91
N PRO A 130 -7.84 3.39 6.16
CA PRO A 130 -8.99 3.16 5.30
C PRO A 130 -8.62 2.50 3.96
N SER A 131 -9.32 1.43 3.60
CA SER A 131 -9.04 0.64 2.40
C SER A 131 -10.28 0.56 1.51
N VAL A 132 -10.12 0.92 0.25
CA VAL A 132 -11.19 0.81 -0.76
C VAL A 132 -11.67 -0.64 -0.90
N MET A 133 -10.76 -1.60 -0.83
CA MET A 133 -11.11 -3.02 -0.93
C MET A 133 -12.02 -3.47 0.22
N LEU A 134 -11.74 -3.05 1.45
CA LEU A 134 -12.56 -3.39 2.62
C LEU A 134 -13.93 -2.71 2.57
N VAL A 135 -14.01 -1.49 2.00
CA VAL A 135 -15.30 -0.79 1.78
C VAL A 135 -16.17 -1.58 0.82
N VAL A 136 -15.61 -2.03 -0.31
CA VAL A 136 -16.34 -2.85 -1.30
C VAL A 136 -16.70 -4.23 -0.73
N MET A 137 -15.82 -4.81 0.08
CA MET A 137 -16.02 -6.14 0.65
C MET A 137 -17.16 -6.18 1.67
N GLY A 138 -17.39 -5.08 2.42
CA GLY A 138 -18.43 -5.00 3.45
C GLY A 138 -19.81 -5.43 2.96
N PRO A 139 -20.41 -4.74 1.97
CA PRO A 139 -21.70 -5.11 1.39
C PRO A 139 -21.72 -6.50 0.75
N VAL A 140 -20.63 -6.92 0.10
CA VAL A 140 -20.55 -8.22 -0.58
C VAL A 140 -20.62 -9.39 0.41
N VAL A 141 -19.94 -9.25 1.56
CA VAL A 141 -19.89 -10.28 2.61
C VAL A 141 -21.01 -10.10 3.64
N GLY A 142 -21.74 -8.99 3.60
CA GLY A 142 -22.78 -8.67 4.57
C GLY A 142 -22.25 -8.33 5.97
N VAL A 143 -21.03 -7.79 6.05
CA VAL A 143 -20.36 -7.40 7.30
C VAL A 143 -20.16 -5.89 7.33
N SER A 144 -20.37 -5.28 8.51
CA SER A 144 -20.12 -3.86 8.70
C SER A 144 -18.68 -3.48 8.37
N ILE A 145 -18.49 -2.42 7.56
CA ILE A 145 -17.19 -1.90 7.17
C ILE A 145 -16.34 -1.51 8.39
N ILE A 146 -16.98 -0.95 9.43
CA ILE A 146 -16.28 -0.59 10.67
C ILE A 146 -15.68 -1.82 11.35
N LYS A 147 -16.40 -2.94 11.38
CA LYS A 147 -15.89 -4.21 11.91
C LYS A 147 -14.76 -4.76 11.08
N LEU A 148 -14.84 -4.66 9.75
CA LEU A 148 -13.78 -5.07 8.84
C LEU A 148 -12.52 -4.22 9.06
N PHE A 149 -12.66 -2.92 9.17
CA PHE A 149 -11.55 -2.01 9.45
C PHE A 149 -10.87 -2.36 10.79
N ALA A 150 -11.67 -2.50 11.86
CA ALA A 150 -11.11 -2.87 13.16
C ALA A 150 -10.37 -4.22 13.14
N ALA A 151 -10.91 -5.21 12.43
CA ALA A 151 -10.28 -6.52 12.30
C ALA A 151 -9.00 -6.49 11.44
N ALA A 152 -8.90 -5.58 10.47
CA ALA A 152 -7.78 -5.51 9.53
C ALA A 152 -6.55 -4.78 10.10
N ILE A 153 -6.70 -3.91 11.09
CA ILE A 153 -5.59 -3.14 11.68
C ILE A 153 -4.49 -4.06 12.21
N ILE A 154 -4.84 -5.04 13.03
CA ILE A 154 -3.84 -5.92 13.67
C ILE A 154 -3.08 -6.76 12.64
N PRO A 155 -3.74 -7.50 11.73
CA PRO A 155 -3.05 -8.23 10.67
C PRO A 155 -2.21 -7.31 9.76
N GLY A 156 -2.71 -6.11 9.45
CA GLY A 156 -1.99 -5.12 8.65
C GLY A 156 -0.69 -4.67 9.28
N LEU A 157 -0.72 -4.32 10.56
CA LEU A 157 0.48 -3.93 11.32
C LEU A 157 1.46 -5.08 11.50
N ILE A 158 0.96 -6.31 11.73
CA ILE A 158 1.82 -7.51 11.80
C ILE A 158 2.52 -7.72 10.46
N LEU A 159 1.81 -7.62 9.34
CA LEU A 159 2.39 -7.80 8.01
C LEU A 159 3.42 -6.71 7.70
N ALA A 160 3.13 -5.45 8.00
CA ALA A 160 4.09 -4.35 7.87
C ALA A 160 5.36 -4.61 8.71
N GLY A 161 5.20 -5.05 9.95
CA GLY A 161 6.30 -5.43 10.84
C GLY A 161 7.12 -6.60 10.30
N LEU A 162 6.48 -7.60 9.70
CA LEU A 162 7.18 -8.72 9.05
C LEU A 162 8.00 -8.28 7.84
N TYR A 163 7.46 -7.40 6.99
CA TYR A 163 8.21 -6.85 5.85
C TYR A 163 9.43 -6.05 6.31
N VAL A 164 9.25 -5.18 7.29
CA VAL A 164 10.35 -4.41 7.89
C VAL A 164 11.39 -5.35 8.50
N SER A 165 10.97 -6.32 9.31
CA SER A 165 11.86 -7.27 9.96
C SER A 165 12.64 -8.09 8.94
N TYR A 166 11.98 -8.59 7.88
CA TYR A 166 12.63 -9.33 6.81
C TYR A 166 13.71 -8.49 6.13
N CYS A 167 13.38 -7.27 5.71
CA CYS A 167 14.32 -6.39 5.04
C CYS A 167 15.52 -6.04 5.93
N MET A 168 15.28 -5.76 7.21
CA MET A 168 16.34 -5.44 8.16
C MET A 168 17.25 -6.63 8.44
N VAL A 169 16.68 -7.80 8.73
CA VAL A 169 17.46 -9.02 8.97
C VAL A 169 18.32 -9.36 7.75
N ARG A 170 17.74 -9.34 6.56
CA ARG A 170 18.48 -9.61 5.32
C ARG A 170 19.62 -8.61 5.07
N SER A 171 19.39 -7.32 5.31
CA SER A 171 20.42 -6.27 5.16
C SER A 171 21.54 -6.37 6.22
N HIS A 172 21.25 -6.95 7.39
CA HIS A 172 22.28 -7.18 8.40
C HIS A 172 23.09 -8.45 8.13
N LEU A 173 22.44 -9.53 7.64
CA LEU A 173 23.09 -10.79 7.31
C LEU A 173 23.99 -10.65 6.07
N ASP A 174 23.55 -9.92 5.06
CA ASP A 174 24.33 -9.61 3.86
C ASP A 174 24.37 -8.10 3.61
N PRO A 175 25.49 -7.45 4.02
CA PRO A 175 25.63 -6.00 3.87
C PRO A 175 25.61 -5.49 2.42
N LYS A 176 25.75 -6.38 1.43
CA LYS A 176 25.66 -6.03 0.00
C LYS A 176 24.23 -5.76 -0.44
N LEU A 177 23.24 -6.30 0.25
CA LEU A 177 21.83 -6.11 -0.08
C LEU A 177 21.31 -4.71 0.26
N GLY A 178 21.83 -4.09 1.33
CA GLY A 178 21.40 -2.77 1.79
C GLY A 178 22.54 -2.01 2.47
N PRO A 179 23.48 -1.45 1.70
CA PRO A 179 24.60 -0.68 2.27
C PRO A 179 24.09 0.57 3.01
N PRO A 180 24.80 1.03 4.03
CA PRO A 180 24.48 2.30 4.69
C PRO A 180 24.66 3.46 3.72
N LEU A 181 23.82 4.47 3.84
CA LEU A 181 23.90 5.66 2.98
C LEU A 181 25.21 6.44 3.24
N PRO A 182 25.80 7.07 2.19
CA PRO A 182 26.95 7.95 2.34
C PRO A 182 26.66 9.06 3.38
N ARG A 183 27.69 9.45 4.14
CA ARG A 183 27.55 10.48 5.19
C ARG A 183 27.05 11.83 4.68
N GLU A 184 27.23 12.09 3.40
CA GLU A 184 26.75 13.31 2.72
C GLU A 184 25.20 13.36 2.65
N MET A 185 24.55 12.22 2.71
CA MET A 185 23.09 12.09 2.71
C MET A 185 22.47 12.04 4.13
N TRP A 186 23.27 12.21 5.17
CA TRP A 186 22.78 12.22 6.55
C TRP A 186 22.23 13.61 6.89
N ALA A 187 21.17 13.67 7.67
CA ALA A 187 20.67 14.94 8.16
C ALA A 187 21.75 15.66 8.99
N THR A 188 22.18 16.83 8.53
CA THR A 188 23.18 17.63 9.22
C THR A 188 22.58 18.40 10.38
N SER A 189 21.26 18.59 10.41
CA SER A 189 20.52 19.30 11.47
C SER A 189 19.06 18.85 11.53
N VAL A 190 18.50 18.85 12.76
CA VAL A 190 17.07 18.60 13.01
C VAL A 190 16.21 19.60 12.24
N GLY A 191 16.70 20.82 12.00
CA GLY A 191 16.01 21.83 11.20
C GLY A 191 15.81 21.46 9.73
N GLN A 192 16.68 20.62 9.14
CA GLN A 192 16.48 20.09 7.79
C GLN A 192 15.33 19.09 7.73
N ILE A 193 15.23 18.23 8.74
CA ILE A 193 14.13 17.25 8.84
C ILE A 193 12.79 17.97 8.94
N VAL A 194 12.69 19.00 9.80
CA VAL A 194 11.45 19.78 10.00
C VAL A 194 11.05 20.58 8.74
N LYS A 195 12.02 20.99 7.91
CA LYS A 195 11.73 21.75 6.69
C LYS A 195 11.22 20.89 5.53
N GLU A 196 11.55 19.60 5.54
CA GLU A 196 11.11 18.61 4.53
C GLU A 196 9.78 17.92 4.93
N PHE A 197 9.39 17.99 6.22
CA PHE A 197 8.09 17.53 6.72
C PHE A 197 7.03 18.60 6.49
#